data_c9db1b2595c7c92d83c512bf7ba29830
#
_entry.id   c9db1b2595c7c92d83c512bf7ba29830
#
_cell.length_a   1.000
_cell.length_b   1.000
_cell.length_c   1.000
_cell.angle_alpha   90.00
_cell.angle_beta   90.00
_cell.angle_gamma   90.00
#
_symmetry.space_group_name_H-M   'P 1'
#
loop_
_entity.id
_entity.type
_entity.pdbx_description
1 polymer ?
#
loop_
_entity_poly.entity_id
_entity_poly.type
_entity_poly.pdbx_seq_one_letter_code
_entity_poly.pdbx_strand_id
1 'polypeptide(L)'
;MPSVAASLGKNRSVKELLKGENKMKTRKLGTLEVSELGLGCMSISANYGPPADKDQGIKTIRTAYEKGVTFFDTAEVYGPYTNEELVGEAVAPFRDEVVIASKFGFDLEGSEGLNSRPEHIKKVVEDSLKRLKTDRIDLYYQHRVDPKIPIEEVAGAMKDLIMEGKILHYGLSEASENTIRRAHAVQPVTAIQSEYSFMERAPEQNGVLKACEELGIGFVPWGPVGMGYLTGKLDARTNFDPKTDLRAEFSRFTPENLAANMPVVELLREFAEKKNATPAQISLAWLMAQNPWIVSIPGTRNIDHLNENLGAMNIQLTPEELRELETDFSKIKVHGGRMNEMQMQIVEK
;
A
#
# COMPACT_ATOMS: atom_id res chain seq x y z
N MET A 1 48.15 -31.57 -40.40
CA MET A 1 47.55 -31.43 -39.06
C MET A 1 46.81 -30.09 -38.99
N PRO A 2 45.47 -30.04 -38.92
CA PRO A 2 44.76 -28.82 -38.78
C PRO A 2 44.52 -28.48 -37.28
N SER A 3 44.77 -27.23 -36.98
CA SER A 3 44.60 -26.54 -35.67
C SER A 3 43.09 -26.51 -35.27
N VAL A 4 42.78 -26.96 -34.07
CA VAL A 4 41.50 -26.82 -33.42
C VAL A 4 41.44 -25.46 -32.75
N ALA A 5 40.70 -24.55 -33.36
CA ALA A 5 40.36 -23.26 -32.71
C ALA A 5 39.19 -23.50 -31.71
N ALA A 6 39.51 -23.38 -30.43
CA ALA A 6 38.54 -23.46 -29.35
C ALA A 6 37.58 -22.25 -29.36
N SER A 7 36.30 -22.53 -29.51
CA SER A 7 35.18 -21.59 -29.35
C SER A 7 35.10 -21.16 -27.87
N LEU A 8 35.51 -19.95 -27.57
CA LEU A 8 35.24 -19.30 -26.29
C LEU A 8 33.75 -18.92 -26.19
N GLY A 9 32.97 -19.79 -25.54
CA GLY A 9 31.61 -19.45 -25.13
C GLY A 9 31.63 -18.26 -24.18
N LYS A 10 30.85 -17.23 -24.53
CA LYS A 10 30.63 -16.05 -23.67
C LYS A 10 30.04 -16.51 -22.34
N ASN A 11 30.82 -16.43 -21.26
CA ASN A 11 30.34 -16.61 -19.90
C ASN A 11 29.30 -15.51 -19.61
N ARG A 12 28.02 -15.86 -19.65
CA ARG A 12 26.96 -15.02 -19.05
C ARG A 12 27.23 -14.95 -17.55
N SER A 13 27.24 -13.76 -17.01
CA SER A 13 27.43 -13.56 -15.57
C SER A 13 26.27 -14.25 -14.80
N VAL A 14 26.58 -14.75 -13.59
CA VAL A 14 25.55 -15.33 -12.71
C VAL A 14 24.36 -14.37 -12.50
N LYS A 15 24.61 -13.03 -12.54
CA LYS A 15 23.59 -11.99 -12.55
C LYS A 15 22.66 -12.03 -13.78
N GLU A 16 23.16 -12.43 -14.96
CA GLU A 16 22.33 -12.56 -16.17
C GLU A 16 21.53 -13.87 -16.19
N LEU A 17 22.03 -14.92 -15.56
CA LEU A 17 21.29 -16.18 -15.40
C LEU A 17 20.15 -16.06 -14.37
N LEU A 18 20.32 -15.25 -13.32
CA LEU A 18 19.27 -14.95 -12.32
C LEU A 18 18.22 -13.94 -12.81
N LYS A 19 18.50 -13.20 -13.90
CA LYS A 19 17.52 -12.27 -14.53
C LYS A 19 16.46 -12.98 -15.39
N GLY A 20 16.55 -14.28 -15.60
CA GLY A 20 15.67 -15.05 -16.51
C GLY A 20 14.50 -15.78 -15.84
N GLU A 21 14.52 -15.96 -14.53
CA GLU A 21 13.50 -16.73 -13.83
C GLU A 21 12.76 -15.82 -12.81
N ASN A 22 11.49 -15.52 -13.11
CA ASN A 22 10.50 -14.81 -12.28
C ASN A 22 10.69 -13.28 -12.08
N LYS A 23 10.77 -12.52 -13.17
CA LYS A 23 10.50 -11.08 -13.05
C LYS A 23 9.04 -10.88 -12.65
N MET A 24 8.78 -10.25 -11.47
CA MET A 24 7.43 -9.88 -11.04
C MET A 24 6.73 -9.10 -12.15
N LYS A 25 5.46 -9.39 -12.41
CA LYS A 25 4.65 -8.62 -13.36
C LYS A 25 4.50 -7.19 -12.88
N THR A 26 4.24 -6.28 -13.80
CA THR A 26 3.98 -4.88 -13.50
C THR A 26 2.52 -4.53 -13.75
N ARG A 27 2.05 -3.50 -13.06
CA ARG A 27 0.75 -2.87 -13.24
C ARG A 27 0.94 -1.35 -13.39
N LYS A 28 -0.09 -0.68 -13.86
CA LYS A 28 -0.08 0.77 -13.99
C LYS A 28 -1.00 1.42 -12.98
N LEU A 29 -0.47 2.41 -12.27
CA LEU A 29 -1.22 3.40 -11.52
C LEU A 29 -1.25 4.67 -12.39
N GLY A 30 -2.34 4.89 -13.13
CA GLY A 30 -2.34 5.90 -14.17
C GLY A 30 -1.22 5.67 -15.19
N THR A 31 -0.26 6.60 -15.25
CA THR A 31 0.94 6.49 -16.10
C THR A 31 2.14 5.84 -15.41
N LEU A 32 2.11 5.69 -14.09
CA LEU A 32 3.20 5.15 -13.29
C LEU A 32 3.18 3.62 -13.33
N GLU A 33 4.28 3.02 -13.78
CA GLU A 33 4.46 1.57 -13.77
C GLU A 33 5.12 1.11 -12.46
N VAL A 34 4.52 0.10 -11.81
CA VAL A 34 4.99 -0.47 -10.53
C VAL A 34 4.87 -1.99 -10.56
N SER A 35 5.55 -2.68 -9.63
CA SER A 35 5.29 -4.11 -9.40
C SER A 35 3.82 -4.37 -9.07
N GLU A 36 3.27 -5.51 -9.49
CA GLU A 36 1.85 -5.84 -9.29
C GLU A 36 1.42 -5.96 -7.81
N LEU A 37 2.39 -6.06 -6.91
CA LEU A 37 2.25 -5.95 -5.47
C LEU A 37 3.34 -5.03 -4.92
N GLY A 38 2.98 -4.08 -4.07
CA GLY A 38 3.93 -3.21 -3.37
C GLY A 38 4.16 -3.66 -1.92
N LEU A 39 4.99 -2.90 -1.20
CA LEU A 39 5.22 -3.08 0.24
C LEU A 39 4.82 -1.82 1.01
N GLY A 40 3.83 -1.93 1.90
CA GLY A 40 3.53 -0.92 2.91
C GLY A 40 4.57 -0.96 4.03
N CYS A 41 5.29 0.16 4.26
CA CYS A 41 6.39 0.21 5.22
C CYS A 41 5.97 0.64 6.63
N MET A 42 4.72 1.10 6.84
CA MET A 42 4.26 1.63 8.12
C MET A 42 4.52 0.69 9.31
N SER A 43 4.18 -0.59 9.17
CA SER A 43 4.29 -1.58 10.25
C SER A 43 5.72 -1.88 10.67
N ILE A 44 6.73 -1.42 9.92
CA ILE A 44 8.14 -1.57 10.29
C ILE A 44 8.47 -0.64 11.47
N SER A 45 7.92 0.58 11.47
CA SER A 45 8.27 1.61 12.45
C SER A 45 7.18 1.92 13.48
N ALA A 46 5.91 1.55 13.20
CA ALA A 46 4.79 1.96 14.06
C ALA A 46 3.52 1.12 13.88
N ASN A 47 2.58 1.33 14.79
CA ASN A 47 1.14 1.06 14.68
C ASN A 47 0.70 -0.42 14.75
N TYR A 48 1.61 -1.38 14.75
CA TYR A 48 1.31 -2.81 14.87
C TYR A 48 2.21 -3.50 15.92
N GLY A 49 2.28 -2.90 17.09
CA GLY A 49 3.19 -3.26 18.16
C GLY A 49 4.48 -2.41 18.14
N PRO A 50 5.47 -2.71 19.02
CA PRO A 50 6.73 -1.98 19.04
C PRO A 50 7.41 -1.95 17.66
N PRO A 51 8.15 -0.87 17.31
CA PRO A 51 8.87 -0.82 16.05
C PRO A 51 9.84 -2.01 15.91
N ALA A 52 10.04 -2.44 14.68
CA ALA A 52 11.07 -3.43 14.38
C ALA A 52 12.47 -2.85 14.65
N ASP A 53 13.44 -3.71 14.91
CA ASP A 53 14.84 -3.34 14.82
C ASP A 53 15.16 -2.77 13.44
N LYS A 54 16.02 -1.75 13.37
CA LYS A 54 16.36 -1.04 12.14
C LYS A 54 16.92 -1.98 11.08
N ASP A 55 17.82 -2.88 11.46
CA ASP A 55 18.46 -3.81 10.53
C ASP A 55 17.44 -4.82 9.99
N GLN A 56 16.50 -5.25 10.82
CA GLN A 56 15.38 -6.08 10.39
C GLN A 56 14.48 -5.35 9.39
N GLY A 57 14.18 -4.07 9.62
CA GLY A 57 13.41 -3.25 8.70
C GLY A 57 14.09 -3.10 7.34
N ILE A 58 15.38 -2.73 7.33
CA ILE A 58 16.19 -2.63 6.13
C ILE A 58 16.27 -3.97 5.39
N LYS A 59 16.47 -5.07 6.11
CA LYS A 59 16.51 -6.42 5.54
C LYS A 59 15.17 -6.77 4.87
N THR A 60 14.05 -6.45 5.50
CA THR A 60 12.72 -6.72 4.93
C THR A 60 12.51 -5.98 3.62
N ILE A 61 12.84 -4.68 3.54
CA ILE A 61 12.71 -3.88 2.32
C ILE A 61 13.64 -4.42 1.22
N ARG A 62 14.90 -4.71 1.52
CA ARG A 62 15.85 -5.26 0.56
C ARG A 62 15.45 -6.63 0.05
N THR A 63 14.95 -7.49 0.94
CA THR A 63 14.42 -8.81 0.53
C THR A 63 13.20 -8.66 -0.39
N ALA A 64 12.33 -7.68 -0.14
CA ALA A 64 11.20 -7.39 -1.04
C ALA A 64 11.68 -6.98 -2.44
N TYR A 65 12.69 -6.07 -2.52
CA TYR A 65 13.30 -5.67 -3.78
C TYR A 65 13.95 -6.85 -4.51
N GLU A 66 14.74 -7.67 -3.82
CA GLU A 66 15.37 -8.89 -4.39
C GLU A 66 14.34 -9.86 -4.97
N LYS A 67 13.10 -9.85 -4.44
CA LYS A 67 11.96 -10.65 -4.92
C LYS A 67 11.12 -9.94 -5.99
N GLY A 68 11.56 -8.76 -6.45
CA GLY A 68 10.96 -8.05 -7.56
C GLY A 68 9.95 -6.97 -7.19
N VAL A 69 9.75 -6.68 -5.90
CA VAL A 69 8.93 -5.53 -5.47
C VAL A 69 9.66 -4.24 -5.84
N THR A 70 8.99 -3.37 -6.58
CA THR A 70 9.52 -2.05 -6.97
C THR A 70 8.72 -0.89 -6.40
N PHE A 71 7.65 -1.13 -5.65
CA PHE A 71 6.78 -0.11 -5.10
C PHE A 71 6.79 -0.16 -3.58
N PHE A 72 7.32 0.91 -2.95
CA PHE A 72 7.47 1.05 -1.50
C PHE A 72 6.68 2.26 -1.01
N ASP A 73 5.77 2.05 -0.05
CA ASP A 73 4.87 3.09 0.48
C ASP A 73 5.25 3.45 1.91
N THR A 74 5.53 4.73 2.15
CA THR A 74 5.82 5.32 3.45
C THR A 74 5.01 6.59 3.68
N ALA A 75 5.28 7.34 4.74
CA ALA A 75 4.72 8.67 5.03
C ALA A 75 5.55 9.37 6.10
N GLU A 76 5.51 10.72 6.13
CA GLU A 76 6.15 11.55 7.17
C GLU A 76 5.67 11.20 8.58
N VAL A 77 4.38 10.87 8.74
CA VAL A 77 3.77 10.56 10.04
C VAL A 77 4.15 9.20 10.59
N TYR A 78 4.77 8.33 9.79
CA TYR A 78 5.12 6.99 10.24
C TYR A 78 6.36 7.01 11.14
N GLY A 79 6.14 6.73 12.43
CA GLY A 79 7.14 6.63 13.45
C GLY A 79 7.66 7.91 14.15
N PRO A 80 7.06 9.13 14.13
CA PRO A 80 7.07 10.06 13.00
C PRO A 80 8.48 10.24 12.40
N TYR A 81 8.56 10.47 11.12
CA TYR A 81 9.76 10.70 10.32
C TYR A 81 10.71 9.49 10.16
N THR A 82 10.84 8.65 11.19
CA THR A 82 11.84 7.55 11.24
C THR A 82 11.61 6.50 10.16
N ASN A 83 10.38 6.33 9.67
CA ASN A 83 10.09 5.39 8.59
C ASN A 83 10.66 5.87 7.25
N GLU A 84 10.55 7.17 6.92
CA GLU A 84 11.17 7.71 5.71
C GLU A 84 12.68 7.59 5.76
N GLU A 85 13.33 7.82 6.91
CA GLU A 85 14.77 7.63 7.07
C GLU A 85 15.19 6.18 6.83
N LEU A 86 14.42 5.23 7.39
CA LEU A 86 14.67 3.79 7.21
C LEU A 86 14.47 3.36 5.75
N VAL A 87 13.39 3.79 5.11
CA VAL A 87 13.13 3.49 3.70
C VAL A 87 14.22 4.06 2.82
N GLY A 88 14.60 5.34 3.02
CA GLY A 88 15.65 5.99 2.25
C GLY A 88 16.98 5.25 2.34
N GLU A 89 17.39 4.80 3.55
CA GLU A 89 18.61 4.01 3.75
C GLU A 89 18.52 2.62 3.11
N ALA A 90 17.35 1.98 3.22
CA ALA A 90 17.16 0.65 2.68
C ALA A 90 17.27 0.62 1.16
N VAL A 91 16.66 1.60 0.46
CA VAL A 91 16.57 1.63 -1.00
C VAL A 91 17.74 2.37 -1.67
N ALA A 92 18.58 3.08 -0.92
CA ALA A 92 19.70 3.85 -1.47
C ALA A 92 20.56 3.09 -2.51
N PRO A 93 20.88 1.79 -2.33
CA PRO A 93 21.68 1.06 -3.32
C PRO A 93 21.00 0.82 -4.67
N PHE A 94 19.67 0.97 -4.75
CA PHE A 94 18.86 0.69 -5.95
C PHE A 94 17.73 1.72 -6.15
N ARG A 95 17.94 2.96 -5.68
CA ARG A 95 16.93 4.04 -5.71
C ARG A 95 16.29 4.25 -7.08
N ASP A 96 17.07 4.19 -8.14
CA ASP A 96 16.60 4.43 -9.50
C ASP A 96 15.83 3.24 -10.11
N GLU A 97 15.80 2.10 -9.41
CA GLU A 97 15.09 0.90 -9.85
C GLU A 97 13.73 0.74 -9.17
N VAL A 98 13.36 1.67 -8.27
CA VAL A 98 12.14 1.57 -7.46
C VAL A 98 11.33 2.85 -7.46
N VAL A 99 10.06 2.70 -7.13
CA VAL A 99 9.08 3.77 -6.90
C VAL A 99 8.89 3.94 -5.41
N ILE A 100 9.19 5.12 -4.89
CA ILE A 100 8.90 5.51 -3.52
C ILE A 100 7.62 6.35 -3.52
N ALA A 101 6.61 5.90 -2.75
CA ALA A 101 5.47 6.72 -2.39
C ALA A 101 5.64 7.24 -0.96
N SER A 102 5.42 8.53 -0.76
CA SER A 102 5.30 9.15 0.57
C SER A 102 4.09 10.06 0.67
N LYS A 103 3.81 10.58 1.85
CA LYS A 103 2.58 11.31 2.13
C LYS A 103 2.84 12.50 3.05
N PHE A 104 2.10 13.61 2.81
CA PHE A 104 2.07 14.82 3.64
C PHE A 104 0.66 15.10 4.15
N GLY A 105 0.51 16.06 5.03
CA GLY A 105 -0.78 16.65 5.35
C GLY A 105 -1.16 16.62 6.82
N PHE A 106 -0.38 15.94 7.68
CA PHE A 106 -0.50 16.08 9.13
C PHE A 106 0.36 17.25 9.65
N ASP A 107 -0.15 17.97 10.65
CA ASP A 107 0.60 19.01 11.36
C ASP A 107 1.40 18.39 12.52
N LEU A 108 2.58 17.85 12.21
CA LEU A 108 3.40 17.13 13.19
C LEU A 108 4.23 18.06 14.11
N GLU A 109 4.34 19.33 13.78
CA GLU A 109 5.11 20.34 14.55
C GLU A 109 4.21 21.35 15.27
N GLY A 110 2.92 21.38 14.95
CA GLY A 110 1.97 22.39 15.41
C GLY A 110 0.88 21.86 16.34
N SER A 111 -0.28 22.45 16.22
CA SER A 111 -1.46 22.16 17.04
C SER A 111 -2.25 21.01 16.46
N GLU A 112 -1.86 19.80 16.57
CA GLU A 112 -2.63 18.59 16.21
C GLU A 112 -3.68 18.74 15.10
N GLY A 113 -3.62 17.97 14.04
CA GLY A 113 -4.59 18.01 12.97
C GLY A 113 -3.97 17.91 11.57
N LEU A 114 -4.63 18.59 10.62
CA LEU A 114 -4.23 18.60 9.23
C LEU A 114 -3.67 19.98 8.83
N ASN A 115 -2.68 19.97 7.94
CA ASN A 115 -2.11 21.16 7.35
C ASN A 115 -1.69 20.90 5.90
N SER A 116 -2.56 21.30 4.97
CA SER A 116 -2.31 21.18 3.54
C SER A 116 -2.12 22.54 2.85
N ARG A 117 -1.70 23.57 3.59
CA ARG A 117 -1.38 24.87 2.98
C ARG A 117 -0.20 24.73 2.01
N PRO A 118 -0.21 25.42 0.85
CA PRO A 118 0.86 25.30 -0.16
C PRO A 118 2.27 25.55 0.39
N GLU A 119 2.45 26.51 1.28
CA GLU A 119 3.74 26.80 1.92
C GLU A 119 4.20 25.66 2.84
N HIS A 120 3.26 25.01 3.53
CA HIS A 120 3.58 23.84 4.37
C HIS A 120 3.95 22.64 3.51
N ILE A 121 3.20 22.36 2.44
CA ILE A 121 3.50 21.29 1.50
C ILE A 121 4.92 21.44 0.94
N LYS A 122 5.29 22.66 0.51
CA LYS A 122 6.64 22.97 -0.03
C LYS A 122 7.75 22.76 1.02
N LYS A 123 7.50 23.07 2.30
CA LYS A 123 8.44 22.79 3.38
C LYS A 123 8.60 21.28 3.62
N VAL A 124 7.47 20.59 3.76
CA VAL A 124 7.43 19.18 4.16
C VAL A 124 8.08 18.29 3.09
N VAL A 125 7.87 18.56 1.80
CA VAL A 125 8.50 17.79 0.73
C VAL A 125 10.03 17.86 0.78
N GLU A 126 10.60 19.04 1.08
CA GLU A 126 12.06 19.20 1.23
C GLU A 126 12.60 18.36 2.39
N ASP A 127 11.86 18.31 3.48
CA ASP A 127 12.26 17.52 4.64
C ASP A 127 12.11 16.01 4.38
N SER A 128 11.05 15.59 3.67
CA SER A 128 10.88 14.21 3.21
C SER A 128 12.00 13.78 2.25
N LEU A 129 12.40 14.62 1.30
CA LEU A 129 13.52 14.35 0.39
C LEU A 129 14.83 14.11 1.15
N LYS A 130 15.10 14.91 2.19
CA LYS A 130 16.29 14.73 3.05
C LYS A 130 16.25 13.41 3.80
N ARG A 131 15.11 13.06 4.41
CA ARG A 131 14.92 11.80 5.15
C ARG A 131 15.04 10.59 4.23
N LEU A 132 14.42 10.65 3.05
CA LEU A 132 14.50 9.63 2.02
C LEU A 132 15.84 9.56 1.30
N LYS A 133 16.75 10.53 1.52
CA LYS A 133 18.08 10.62 0.89
C LYS A 133 18.01 10.57 -0.64
N THR A 134 17.06 11.29 -1.22
CA THR A 134 16.80 11.29 -2.66
C THR A 134 16.47 12.70 -3.14
N ASP A 135 16.58 12.95 -4.43
CA ASP A 135 16.25 14.21 -5.08
C ASP A 135 14.80 14.29 -5.54
N ARG A 136 14.08 13.16 -5.51
CA ARG A 136 12.67 13.10 -5.95
C ARG A 136 11.87 12.06 -5.17
N ILE A 137 10.56 12.31 -5.02
CA ILE A 137 9.57 11.32 -4.59
C ILE A 137 8.78 10.93 -5.83
N ASP A 138 8.64 9.63 -6.10
CA ASP A 138 8.00 9.18 -7.34
C ASP A 138 6.48 9.36 -7.30
N LEU A 139 5.84 9.15 -6.14
CA LEU A 139 4.41 9.36 -5.93
C LEU A 139 4.16 10.02 -4.57
N TYR A 140 3.60 11.23 -4.56
CA TYR A 140 3.38 11.98 -3.34
C TYR A 140 1.90 12.18 -3.08
N TYR A 141 1.42 11.68 -1.94
CA TYR A 141 0.01 11.73 -1.57
C TYR A 141 -0.30 12.85 -0.58
N GLN A 142 -1.45 13.50 -0.74
CA GLN A 142 -2.11 14.13 0.41
C GLN A 142 -2.72 13.00 1.27
N HIS A 143 -2.22 12.83 2.50
CA HIS A 143 -2.55 11.70 3.37
C HIS A 143 -4.01 11.70 3.85
N ARG A 144 -4.53 12.91 4.15
CA ARG A 144 -5.94 13.19 4.43
C ARG A 144 -6.29 14.55 3.85
N VAL A 145 -7.49 14.68 3.33
CA VAL A 145 -7.97 15.94 2.79
C VAL A 145 -8.20 16.92 3.93
N ASP A 146 -7.55 18.09 3.86
CA ASP A 146 -7.71 19.15 4.82
C ASP A 146 -8.95 19.98 4.46
N PRO A 147 -10.04 19.96 5.26
CA PRO A 147 -11.27 20.66 4.92
C PRO A 147 -11.12 22.20 4.99
N LYS A 148 -10.01 22.71 5.52
CA LYS A 148 -9.75 24.15 5.61
C LYS A 148 -9.10 24.72 4.36
N ILE A 149 -8.56 23.86 3.48
CA ILE A 149 -7.82 24.27 2.29
C ILE A 149 -8.53 23.73 1.05
N PRO A 150 -8.93 24.59 0.10
CA PRO A 150 -9.51 24.13 -1.16
C PRO A 150 -8.58 23.14 -1.85
N ILE A 151 -9.15 22.03 -2.32
CA ILE A 151 -8.35 20.97 -2.95
C ILE A 151 -7.63 21.45 -4.21
N GLU A 152 -8.16 22.48 -4.86
CA GLU A 152 -7.55 23.12 -6.03
C GLU A 152 -6.23 23.81 -5.69
N GLU A 153 -6.12 24.41 -4.49
CA GLU A 153 -4.86 25.01 -4.01
C GLU A 153 -3.81 23.94 -3.73
N VAL A 154 -4.24 22.83 -3.10
CA VAL A 154 -3.37 21.68 -2.87
C VAL A 154 -2.87 21.10 -4.21
N ALA A 155 -3.79 20.85 -5.15
CA ALA A 155 -3.44 20.35 -6.48
C ALA A 155 -2.53 21.33 -7.27
N GLY A 156 -2.73 22.64 -7.09
CA GLY A 156 -1.84 23.67 -7.63
C GLY A 156 -0.42 23.57 -7.06
N ALA A 157 -0.28 23.40 -5.75
CA ALA A 157 1.02 23.21 -5.12
C ALA A 157 1.72 21.92 -5.59
N MET A 158 0.95 20.83 -5.76
CA MET A 158 1.49 19.57 -6.30
C MET A 158 1.97 19.73 -7.75
N LYS A 159 1.24 20.51 -8.58
CA LYS A 159 1.66 20.84 -9.93
C LYS A 159 2.99 21.60 -9.94
N ASP A 160 3.16 22.57 -9.05
CA ASP A 160 4.43 23.30 -8.91
C ASP A 160 5.58 22.34 -8.57
N LEU A 161 5.38 21.44 -7.60
CA LEU A 161 6.40 20.46 -7.19
C LEU A 161 6.75 19.46 -8.30
N ILE A 162 5.78 19.09 -9.16
CA ILE A 162 6.04 18.28 -10.35
C ILE A 162 6.90 19.07 -11.36
N MET A 163 6.59 20.36 -11.60
CA MET A 163 7.39 21.21 -12.48
C MET A 163 8.81 21.45 -11.95
N GLU A 164 8.98 21.49 -10.63
CA GLU A 164 10.28 21.58 -9.97
C GLU A 164 11.06 20.24 -9.96
N GLY A 165 10.44 19.13 -10.37
CA GLY A 165 11.02 17.81 -10.38
C GLY A 165 11.19 17.15 -8.99
N LYS A 166 10.64 17.76 -7.93
CA LYS A 166 10.70 17.24 -6.56
C LYS A 166 9.80 16.03 -6.33
N ILE A 167 8.70 15.99 -7.06
CA ILE A 167 7.82 14.83 -7.13
C ILE A 167 7.52 14.51 -8.59
N LEU A 168 7.24 13.25 -8.91
CA LEU A 168 6.92 12.87 -10.28
C LEU A 168 5.41 12.67 -10.51
N HIS A 169 4.70 12.23 -9.49
CA HIS A 169 3.27 11.93 -9.55
C HIS A 169 2.55 12.39 -8.30
N TYR A 170 1.27 12.77 -8.47
CA TYR A 170 0.37 13.21 -7.42
C TYR A 170 -0.67 12.16 -7.08
N GLY A 171 -0.95 11.96 -5.79
CA GLY A 171 -2.00 11.09 -5.28
C GLY A 171 -2.81 11.71 -4.16
N LEU A 172 -3.97 11.10 -3.87
CA LEU A 172 -4.83 11.42 -2.73
C LEU A 172 -5.10 10.17 -1.91
N SER A 173 -5.28 10.33 -0.60
CA SER A 173 -5.67 9.24 0.28
C SER A 173 -6.95 9.58 1.03
N GLU A 174 -7.89 8.63 1.09
CA GLU A 174 -9.19 8.75 1.75
C GLU A 174 -10.02 9.96 1.29
N ALA A 175 -9.90 10.33 0.02
CA ALA A 175 -10.64 11.42 -0.62
C ALA A 175 -11.96 10.94 -1.20
N SER A 176 -12.99 11.80 -1.17
CA SER A 176 -14.28 11.54 -1.79
C SER A 176 -14.21 11.62 -3.32
N GLU A 177 -15.17 11.02 -4.02
CA GLU A 177 -15.30 11.11 -5.48
C GLU A 177 -15.26 12.56 -5.97
N ASN A 178 -15.98 13.47 -5.29
CA ASN A 178 -16.03 14.88 -5.68
C ASN A 178 -14.66 15.56 -5.57
N THR A 179 -13.95 15.33 -4.47
CA THR A 179 -12.60 15.88 -4.25
C THR A 179 -11.60 15.35 -5.26
N ILE A 180 -11.67 14.05 -5.56
CA ILE A 180 -10.83 13.43 -6.60
C ILE A 180 -11.02 14.12 -7.95
N ARG A 181 -12.26 14.32 -8.39
CA ARG A 181 -12.58 14.97 -9.67
C ARG A 181 -12.09 16.42 -9.73
N ARG A 182 -12.28 17.19 -8.66
CA ARG A 182 -11.84 18.57 -8.55
C ARG A 182 -10.31 18.69 -8.57
N ALA A 183 -9.61 17.86 -7.80
CA ALA A 183 -8.15 17.81 -7.82
C ALA A 183 -7.60 17.44 -9.19
N HIS A 184 -8.17 16.40 -9.80
CA HIS A 184 -7.74 15.89 -11.11
C HIS A 184 -7.89 16.93 -12.24
N ALA A 185 -8.90 17.80 -12.14
CA ALA A 185 -9.13 18.88 -13.10
C ALA A 185 -8.01 19.97 -13.09
N VAL A 186 -7.32 20.14 -11.94
CA VAL A 186 -6.20 21.10 -11.79
C VAL A 186 -4.86 20.45 -12.12
N GLN A 187 -4.61 19.28 -11.53
CA GLN A 187 -3.42 18.46 -11.74
C GLN A 187 -3.85 17.01 -11.83
N PRO A 188 -3.55 16.28 -12.91
CA PRO A 188 -3.90 14.87 -13.01
C PRO A 188 -3.44 14.07 -11.79
N VAL A 189 -4.40 13.41 -11.14
CA VAL A 189 -4.14 12.49 -10.03
C VAL A 189 -3.75 11.14 -10.61
N THR A 190 -2.63 10.59 -10.14
CA THR A 190 -2.08 9.33 -10.63
C THR A 190 -2.65 8.12 -9.88
N ALA A 191 -2.83 8.26 -8.56
CA ALA A 191 -3.34 7.18 -7.72
C ALA A 191 -4.19 7.68 -6.57
N ILE A 192 -5.19 6.88 -6.19
CA ILE A 192 -5.95 7.02 -4.94
C ILE A 192 -5.54 5.89 -4.00
N GLN A 193 -5.30 6.23 -2.73
CA GLN A 193 -5.05 5.25 -1.69
C GLN A 193 -6.18 5.26 -0.67
N SER A 194 -6.91 4.15 -0.51
CA SER A 194 -7.97 4.00 0.49
C SER A 194 -8.01 2.58 1.04
N GLU A 195 -8.63 2.40 2.22
CA GLU A 195 -8.83 1.05 2.75
C GLU A 195 -9.71 0.24 1.81
N TYR A 196 -9.18 -0.88 1.37
CA TYR A 196 -9.92 -1.83 0.56
C TYR A 196 -9.38 -3.24 0.79
N SER A 197 -10.30 -4.16 1.10
CA SER A 197 -9.98 -5.56 1.34
C SER A 197 -11.21 -6.42 1.10
N PHE A 198 -11.07 -7.72 1.20
CA PHE A 198 -12.20 -8.65 1.08
C PHE A 198 -13.34 -8.33 2.08
N MET A 199 -13.04 -7.71 3.24
CA MET A 199 -14.05 -7.33 4.25
C MET A 199 -14.35 -5.83 4.32
N GLU A 200 -13.57 -4.95 3.68
CA GLU A 200 -13.84 -3.51 3.62
C GLU A 200 -14.09 -3.11 2.16
N ARG A 201 -15.34 -2.84 1.84
CA ARG A 201 -15.83 -2.72 0.46
C ARG A 201 -16.38 -1.32 0.13
N ALA A 202 -16.20 -0.35 1.02
CA ALA A 202 -16.73 1.02 0.82
C ALA A 202 -16.33 1.66 -0.52
N PRO A 203 -15.09 1.49 -1.05
CA PRO A 203 -14.71 2.09 -2.34
C PRO A 203 -15.57 1.65 -3.54
N GLU A 204 -16.22 0.50 -3.47
CA GLU A 204 -17.12 0.00 -4.52
C GLU A 204 -18.44 0.78 -4.57
N GLN A 205 -18.85 1.39 -3.45
CA GLN A 205 -20.18 1.97 -3.26
C GLN A 205 -20.17 3.50 -3.19
N ASN A 206 -19.03 4.10 -2.79
CA ASN A 206 -18.91 5.54 -2.55
C ASN A 206 -18.45 6.36 -3.78
N GLY A 207 -18.39 5.74 -4.97
CA GLY A 207 -18.02 6.39 -6.22
C GLY A 207 -16.50 6.47 -6.48
N VAL A 208 -15.64 6.14 -5.51
CA VAL A 208 -14.18 6.28 -5.64
C VAL A 208 -13.61 5.38 -6.74
N LEU A 209 -13.94 4.07 -6.74
CA LEU A 209 -13.47 3.17 -7.80
C LEU A 209 -14.00 3.56 -9.17
N LYS A 210 -15.25 4.05 -9.24
CA LYS A 210 -15.85 4.56 -10.47
C LYS A 210 -15.08 5.78 -11.00
N ALA A 211 -14.75 6.74 -10.14
CA ALA A 211 -13.94 7.89 -10.52
C ALA A 211 -12.54 7.48 -11.01
N CYS A 212 -11.91 6.51 -10.35
CA CYS A 212 -10.61 5.98 -10.77
C CYS A 212 -10.68 5.39 -12.19
N GLU A 213 -11.69 4.57 -12.48
CA GLU A 213 -11.89 3.97 -13.80
C GLU A 213 -12.13 5.04 -14.89
N GLU A 214 -13.05 5.98 -14.65
CA GLU A 214 -13.41 7.03 -15.61
C GLU A 214 -12.25 7.99 -15.92
N LEU A 215 -11.40 8.28 -14.93
CA LEU A 215 -10.30 9.24 -15.03
C LEU A 215 -8.95 8.59 -15.34
N GLY A 216 -8.88 7.25 -15.44
CA GLY A 216 -7.64 6.52 -15.66
C GLY A 216 -6.66 6.61 -14.48
N ILE A 217 -7.17 6.69 -13.26
CA ILE A 217 -6.41 6.77 -12.01
C ILE A 217 -6.19 5.38 -11.45
N GLY A 218 -4.98 5.08 -10.95
CA GLY A 218 -4.71 3.84 -10.24
C GLY A 218 -5.28 3.82 -8.83
N PHE A 219 -5.51 2.63 -8.28
CA PHE A 219 -6.00 2.50 -6.92
C PHE A 219 -5.07 1.63 -6.07
N VAL A 220 -4.74 2.11 -4.87
CA VAL A 220 -3.80 1.47 -3.96
C VAL A 220 -4.52 1.10 -2.66
N PRO A 221 -4.96 -0.17 -2.51
CA PRO A 221 -5.53 -0.65 -1.27
C PRO A 221 -4.51 -0.63 -0.13
N TRP A 222 -4.78 0.15 0.93
CA TRP A 222 -4.11 -0.09 2.20
C TRP A 222 -4.97 -1.02 3.07
N GLY A 223 -4.36 -1.73 4.03
CA GLY A 223 -5.03 -2.76 4.82
C GLY A 223 -5.56 -3.96 4.01
N PRO A 224 -4.91 -4.41 2.93
CA PRO A 224 -5.47 -5.37 1.98
C PRO A 224 -5.75 -6.75 2.57
N VAL A 225 -5.18 -7.05 3.75
CA VAL A 225 -5.46 -8.26 4.53
C VAL A 225 -6.24 -7.95 5.82
N GLY A 226 -7.03 -6.85 5.82
CA GLY A 226 -7.86 -6.46 6.97
C GLY A 226 -7.02 -6.21 8.23
N MET A 227 -5.89 -5.49 8.12
CA MET A 227 -4.95 -5.25 9.22
C MET A 227 -4.50 -6.53 9.93
N GLY A 228 -4.37 -7.63 9.18
CA GLY A 228 -3.97 -8.94 9.66
C GLY A 228 -5.14 -9.87 10.01
N TYR A 229 -6.38 -9.41 10.06
CA TYR A 229 -7.52 -10.25 10.40
C TYR A 229 -7.76 -11.36 9.36
N LEU A 230 -7.68 -11.02 8.08
CA LEU A 230 -7.92 -11.96 6.97
C LEU A 230 -6.79 -12.99 6.79
N THR A 231 -5.75 -12.94 7.62
CA THR A 231 -4.75 -14.02 7.71
C THR A 231 -5.26 -15.26 8.45
N GLY A 232 -6.34 -15.10 9.23
CA GLY A 232 -6.88 -16.14 10.10
C GLY A 232 -6.02 -16.45 11.35
N LYS A 233 -5.07 -15.56 11.67
CA LYS A 233 -4.19 -15.68 12.85
C LYS A 233 -4.71 -14.90 14.06
N LEU A 234 -5.75 -14.07 13.88
CA LEU A 234 -6.39 -13.29 14.93
C LEU A 234 -7.75 -13.89 15.29
N ASP A 235 -8.06 -13.95 16.57
CA ASP A 235 -9.35 -14.41 17.08
C ASP A 235 -9.75 -13.62 18.36
N ALA A 236 -10.88 -13.96 18.98
CA ALA A 236 -11.41 -13.29 20.16
C ALA A 236 -10.46 -13.29 21.38
N ARG A 237 -9.41 -14.10 21.39
CA ARG A 237 -8.39 -14.17 22.45
C ARG A 237 -7.21 -13.23 22.18
N THR A 238 -7.14 -12.66 21.00
CA THR A 238 -6.05 -11.74 20.61
C THR A 238 -6.15 -10.45 21.40
N ASN A 239 -5.06 -10.05 22.05
CA ASN A 239 -4.93 -8.79 22.75
C ASN A 239 -3.98 -7.85 22.00
N PHE A 240 -4.37 -6.59 21.90
CA PHE A 240 -3.57 -5.53 21.29
C PHE A 240 -3.12 -4.56 22.39
N ASP A 241 -1.83 -4.22 22.41
CA ASP A 241 -1.30 -3.22 23.34
C ASP A 241 -1.76 -1.81 22.89
N PRO A 242 -2.60 -1.12 23.68
CA PRO A 242 -3.12 0.19 23.27
C PRO A 242 -2.05 1.29 23.15
N LYS A 243 -0.83 1.06 23.62
CA LYS A 243 0.27 2.02 23.51
C LYS A 243 1.01 1.93 22.19
N THR A 244 0.95 0.78 21.52
CA THR A 244 1.80 0.49 20.37
C THR A 244 1.04 -0.08 19.17
N ASP A 245 -0.21 -0.53 19.38
CA ASP A 245 -1.02 -1.17 18.34
C ASP A 245 -2.36 -0.46 18.15
N LEU A 246 -2.51 0.22 17.02
CA LEU A 246 -3.69 1.01 16.70
C LEU A 246 -5.00 0.18 16.66
N ARG A 247 -4.90 -1.14 16.46
CA ARG A 247 -6.08 -2.02 16.44
C ARG A 247 -6.80 -2.09 17.78
N ALA A 248 -6.10 -1.78 18.89
CA ALA A 248 -6.70 -1.70 20.21
C ALA A 248 -7.82 -0.65 20.31
N GLU A 249 -7.80 0.37 19.44
CA GLU A 249 -8.78 1.47 19.43
C GLU A 249 -9.93 1.26 18.43
N PHE A 250 -9.84 0.22 17.58
CA PHE A 250 -10.84 0.00 16.54
C PHE A 250 -11.88 -1.01 16.97
N SER A 251 -13.15 -0.63 16.88
CA SER A 251 -14.24 -1.52 17.30
C SER A 251 -14.28 -2.83 16.50
N ARG A 252 -13.74 -2.87 15.28
CA ARG A 252 -13.59 -4.10 14.48
C ARG A 252 -12.75 -5.17 15.18
N PHE A 253 -11.83 -4.77 16.05
CA PHE A 253 -10.89 -5.65 16.74
C PHE A 253 -11.25 -5.93 18.22
N THR A 254 -12.46 -5.58 18.67
CA THR A 254 -12.94 -6.07 19.96
C THR A 254 -13.15 -7.58 19.94
N PRO A 255 -13.02 -8.29 21.06
CA PRO A 255 -13.22 -9.74 21.11
C PRO A 255 -14.54 -10.20 20.50
N GLU A 256 -15.62 -9.44 20.73
CA GLU A 256 -16.96 -9.74 20.23
C GLU A 256 -17.01 -9.62 18.70
N ASN A 257 -16.41 -8.57 18.13
CA ASN A 257 -16.41 -8.36 16.69
C ASN A 257 -15.41 -9.27 15.98
N LEU A 258 -14.27 -9.60 16.61
CA LEU A 258 -13.37 -10.64 16.10
C LEU A 258 -14.09 -11.99 15.98
N ALA A 259 -14.87 -12.37 17.01
CA ALA A 259 -15.68 -13.59 16.96
C ALA A 259 -16.78 -13.53 15.91
N ALA A 260 -17.51 -12.40 15.83
CA ALA A 260 -18.62 -12.22 14.89
C ALA A 260 -18.18 -12.17 13.41
N ASN A 261 -16.94 -11.74 13.13
CA ASN A 261 -16.38 -11.68 11.78
C ASN A 261 -15.69 -12.99 11.35
N MET A 262 -15.57 -14.00 12.22
CA MET A 262 -14.90 -15.26 11.89
C MET A 262 -15.44 -15.94 10.62
N PRO A 263 -16.73 -15.89 10.28
CA PRO A 263 -17.25 -16.45 9.02
C PRO A 263 -16.53 -15.92 7.76
N VAL A 264 -16.02 -14.67 7.78
CA VAL A 264 -15.22 -14.13 6.65
C VAL A 264 -13.91 -14.90 6.50
N VAL A 265 -13.26 -15.20 7.62
CA VAL A 265 -12.00 -15.94 7.64
C VAL A 265 -12.21 -17.39 7.24
N GLU A 266 -13.31 -18.00 7.70
CA GLU A 266 -13.67 -19.38 7.37
C GLU A 266 -13.93 -19.52 5.87
N LEU A 267 -14.66 -18.59 5.25
CA LEU A 267 -14.86 -18.53 3.81
C LEU A 267 -13.51 -18.47 3.06
N LEU A 268 -12.59 -17.61 3.49
CA LEU A 268 -11.28 -17.53 2.87
C LEU A 268 -10.45 -18.82 3.07
N ARG A 269 -10.60 -19.52 4.20
CA ARG A 269 -9.94 -20.81 4.46
C ARG A 269 -10.41 -21.90 3.51
N GLU A 270 -11.72 -22.00 3.25
CA GLU A 270 -12.29 -22.97 2.32
C GLU A 270 -11.69 -22.81 0.91
N PHE A 271 -11.54 -21.57 0.43
CA PHE A 271 -10.90 -21.28 -0.85
C PHE A 271 -9.39 -21.51 -0.81
N ALA A 272 -8.75 -21.20 0.31
CA ALA A 272 -7.32 -21.45 0.52
C ALA A 272 -7.00 -22.94 0.42
N GLU A 273 -7.80 -23.80 1.02
CA GLU A 273 -7.66 -25.26 0.90
C GLU A 273 -7.81 -25.73 -0.54
N LYS A 274 -8.83 -25.26 -1.27
CA LYS A 274 -9.04 -25.60 -2.70
C LYS A 274 -7.84 -25.20 -3.57
N LYS A 275 -7.12 -24.14 -3.20
CA LYS A 275 -5.99 -23.56 -3.96
C LYS A 275 -4.61 -23.93 -3.43
N ASN A 276 -4.52 -24.72 -2.36
CA ASN A 276 -3.26 -24.98 -1.64
C ASN A 276 -2.55 -23.65 -1.28
N ALA A 277 -3.30 -22.71 -0.74
CA ALA A 277 -2.89 -21.36 -0.43
C ALA A 277 -3.23 -21.02 1.04
N THR A 278 -2.96 -19.78 1.45
CA THR A 278 -3.39 -19.25 2.75
C THR A 278 -4.56 -18.26 2.59
N PRO A 279 -5.36 -18.00 3.65
CA PRO A 279 -6.42 -17.01 3.61
C PRO A 279 -5.91 -15.61 3.18
N ALA A 280 -4.73 -15.20 3.65
CA ALA A 280 -4.08 -13.95 3.24
C ALA A 280 -3.82 -13.91 1.73
N GLN A 281 -3.33 -15.02 1.16
CA GLN A 281 -3.08 -15.14 -0.29
C GLN A 281 -4.38 -15.07 -1.10
N ILE A 282 -5.46 -15.70 -0.64
CA ILE A 282 -6.77 -15.60 -1.29
C ILE A 282 -7.30 -14.16 -1.24
N SER A 283 -7.18 -13.48 -0.09
CA SER A 283 -7.59 -12.07 0.04
C SER A 283 -6.84 -11.15 -0.92
N LEU A 284 -5.52 -11.31 -1.04
CA LEU A 284 -4.70 -10.54 -1.96
C LEU A 284 -4.98 -10.90 -3.43
N ALA A 285 -5.14 -12.18 -3.76
CA ALA A 285 -5.48 -12.64 -5.10
C ALA A 285 -6.86 -12.11 -5.55
N TRP A 286 -7.81 -12.07 -4.62
CA TRP A 286 -9.12 -11.47 -4.85
C TRP A 286 -9.00 -9.98 -5.21
N LEU A 287 -8.22 -9.17 -4.45
CA LEU A 287 -7.99 -7.77 -4.76
C LEU A 287 -7.33 -7.58 -6.12
N MET A 288 -6.32 -8.38 -6.44
CA MET A 288 -5.63 -8.32 -7.74
C MET A 288 -6.55 -8.68 -8.91
N ALA A 289 -7.59 -9.48 -8.68
CA ALA A 289 -8.56 -9.89 -9.69
C ALA A 289 -9.64 -8.82 -9.96
N GLN A 290 -9.81 -7.82 -9.07
CA GLN A 290 -10.86 -6.82 -9.24
C GLN A 290 -10.62 -5.93 -10.46
N ASN A 291 -9.43 -5.34 -10.57
CA ASN A 291 -9.08 -4.49 -11.71
C ASN A 291 -7.56 -4.47 -11.95
N PRO A 292 -7.10 -4.33 -13.20
CA PRO A 292 -5.68 -4.31 -13.54
C PRO A 292 -4.94 -3.04 -13.05
N TRP A 293 -5.66 -2.00 -12.66
CA TRP A 293 -5.14 -0.74 -12.13
C TRP A 293 -5.18 -0.70 -10.58
N ILE A 294 -5.46 -1.82 -9.92
CA ILE A 294 -5.37 -1.97 -8.46
C ILE A 294 -4.03 -2.60 -8.11
N VAL A 295 -3.27 -1.95 -7.22
CA VAL A 295 -1.98 -2.42 -6.71
C VAL A 295 -1.99 -2.39 -5.19
N SER A 296 -2.08 -3.55 -4.56
CA SER A 296 -2.11 -3.68 -3.10
C SER A 296 -0.73 -3.48 -2.47
N ILE A 297 -0.72 -2.93 -1.26
CA ILE A 297 0.50 -2.67 -0.47
C ILE A 297 0.45 -3.37 0.89
N PRO A 298 0.40 -4.71 0.95
CA PRO A 298 0.43 -5.41 2.24
C PRO A 298 1.70 -5.06 3.00
N GLY A 299 1.52 -4.58 4.25
CA GLY A 299 2.63 -4.21 5.13
C GLY A 299 3.09 -5.39 5.99
N THR A 300 4.39 -5.56 6.12
CA THR A 300 4.99 -6.51 7.06
C THR A 300 6.42 -6.12 7.42
N ARG A 301 6.87 -6.56 8.61
CA ARG A 301 8.26 -6.54 9.06
C ARG A 301 8.85 -7.95 9.23
N ASN A 302 8.09 -8.96 8.82
CA ASN A 302 8.47 -10.37 8.90
C ASN A 302 8.66 -10.93 7.48
N ILE A 303 9.80 -11.55 7.22
CA ILE A 303 10.17 -12.08 5.90
C ILE A 303 9.27 -13.26 5.50
N ASP A 304 8.83 -14.08 6.46
CA ASP A 304 7.92 -15.18 6.14
C ASP A 304 6.54 -14.67 5.72
N HIS A 305 6.04 -13.63 6.39
CA HIS A 305 4.81 -12.96 5.95
C HIS A 305 4.99 -12.23 4.61
N LEU A 306 6.18 -11.66 4.33
CA LEU A 306 6.49 -11.12 3.01
C LEU A 306 6.40 -12.20 1.94
N ASN A 307 7.02 -13.35 2.18
CA ASN A 307 6.96 -14.49 1.25
C ASN A 307 5.53 -15.01 1.06
N GLU A 308 4.75 -15.10 2.14
CA GLU A 308 3.34 -15.47 2.09
C GLU A 308 2.54 -14.48 1.22
N ASN A 309 2.68 -13.16 1.45
CA ASN A 309 2.01 -12.13 0.66
C ASN A 309 2.39 -12.18 -0.82
N LEU A 310 3.67 -12.30 -1.13
CA LEU A 310 4.17 -12.41 -2.51
C LEU A 310 3.68 -13.69 -3.21
N GLY A 311 3.45 -14.76 -2.46
CA GLY A 311 2.86 -16.00 -2.97
C GLY A 311 1.46 -15.82 -3.56
N ALA A 312 0.73 -14.76 -3.19
CA ALA A 312 -0.59 -14.44 -3.76
C ALA A 312 -0.57 -14.24 -5.28
N MET A 313 0.55 -13.78 -5.83
CA MET A 313 0.71 -13.57 -7.28
C MET A 313 0.62 -14.87 -8.09
N ASN A 314 0.81 -16.02 -7.46
CA ASN A 314 0.70 -17.34 -8.09
C ASN A 314 -0.71 -17.91 -7.99
N ILE A 315 -1.63 -17.26 -7.30
CA ILE A 315 -3.01 -17.71 -7.12
C ILE A 315 -3.88 -17.09 -8.20
N GLN A 316 -4.49 -17.93 -9.00
CA GLN A 316 -5.47 -17.52 -10.00
C GLN A 316 -6.86 -17.94 -9.52
N LEU A 317 -7.74 -16.97 -9.35
CA LEU A 317 -9.17 -17.18 -9.09
C LEU A 317 -9.90 -17.13 -10.43
N THR A 318 -10.65 -18.18 -10.75
CA THR A 318 -11.47 -18.19 -11.96
C THR A 318 -12.68 -17.26 -11.80
N PRO A 319 -13.34 -16.85 -12.91
CA PRO A 319 -14.58 -16.07 -12.82
C PRO A 319 -15.68 -16.77 -12.01
N GLU A 320 -15.74 -18.09 -12.03
CA GLU A 320 -16.66 -18.92 -11.25
C GLU A 320 -16.35 -18.81 -9.76
N GLU A 321 -15.08 -18.96 -9.38
CA GLU A 321 -14.61 -18.85 -7.99
C GLU A 321 -14.82 -17.45 -7.44
N LEU A 322 -14.59 -16.40 -8.23
CA LEU A 322 -14.86 -15.03 -7.85
C LEU A 322 -16.35 -14.83 -7.58
N ARG A 323 -17.24 -15.34 -8.44
CA ARG A 323 -18.70 -15.28 -8.21
C ARG A 323 -19.14 -16.07 -6.97
N GLU A 324 -18.54 -17.23 -6.72
CA GLU A 324 -18.80 -18.04 -5.53
C GLU A 324 -18.40 -17.26 -4.27
N LEU A 325 -17.18 -16.70 -4.23
CA LEU A 325 -16.70 -15.85 -3.13
C LEU A 325 -17.63 -14.66 -2.85
N GLU A 326 -18.05 -13.95 -3.90
CA GLU A 326 -18.97 -12.81 -3.77
C GLU A 326 -20.35 -13.25 -3.24
N THR A 327 -20.89 -14.35 -3.77
CA THR A 327 -22.19 -14.89 -3.36
C THR A 327 -22.17 -15.29 -1.89
N ASP A 328 -21.11 -15.94 -1.43
CA ASP A 328 -21.03 -16.41 -0.06
C ASP A 328 -20.68 -15.26 0.90
N PHE A 329 -19.82 -14.33 0.50
CA PHE A 329 -19.54 -13.12 1.28
C PHE A 329 -20.79 -12.25 1.46
N SER A 330 -21.68 -12.17 0.46
CA SER A 330 -22.92 -11.37 0.55
C SER A 330 -23.88 -11.82 1.67
N LYS A 331 -23.70 -13.04 2.16
CA LYS A 331 -24.47 -13.62 3.27
C LYS A 331 -23.88 -13.27 4.64
N ILE A 332 -22.67 -12.73 4.68
CA ILE A 332 -21.91 -12.44 5.89
C ILE A 332 -22.01 -10.95 6.19
N LYS A 333 -22.40 -10.63 7.43
CA LYS A 333 -22.37 -9.25 7.91
C LYS A 333 -21.04 -8.97 8.59
N VAL A 334 -20.31 -7.94 8.13
CA VAL A 334 -19.11 -7.44 8.80
C VAL A 334 -19.48 -6.54 9.98
N HIS A 335 -18.84 -6.75 11.12
CA HIS A 335 -19.09 -6.07 12.39
C HIS A 335 -17.90 -5.17 12.77
N GLY A 336 -18.21 -4.03 13.39
CA GLY A 336 -17.24 -3.05 13.86
C GLY A 336 -16.74 -2.09 12.78
N GLY A 337 -16.38 -0.88 13.22
CA GLY A 337 -15.84 0.17 12.35
C GLY A 337 -14.37 -0.09 11.99
N ARG A 338 -14.00 0.35 10.79
CA ARG A 338 -12.64 0.20 10.24
C ARG A 338 -11.59 1.09 10.91
N MET A 339 -12.03 2.15 11.57
CA MET A 339 -11.21 3.12 12.31
C MET A 339 -11.97 3.58 13.55
N ASN A 340 -11.29 4.29 14.46
CA ASN A 340 -11.95 4.98 15.56
C ASN A 340 -12.68 6.26 15.08
N GLU A 341 -13.51 6.86 15.94
CA GLU A 341 -14.31 8.04 15.58
C GLU A 341 -13.46 9.24 15.16
N MET A 342 -12.33 9.48 15.84
CA MET A 342 -11.43 10.60 15.53
C MET A 342 -10.84 10.44 14.12
N GLN A 343 -10.37 9.26 13.79
CA GLN A 343 -9.82 8.99 12.46
C GLN A 343 -10.89 9.05 11.37
N MET A 344 -12.13 8.62 11.67
CA MET A 344 -13.25 8.74 10.74
C MET A 344 -13.69 10.18 10.46
N GLN A 345 -13.36 11.14 11.36
CA GLN A 345 -13.65 12.57 11.13
C GLN A 345 -12.73 13.21 10.07
N ILE A 346 -11.56 12.62 9.82
CA ILE A 346 -10.61 13.08 8.81
C ILE A 346 -10.61 12.23 7.54
N VAL A 347 -11.63 11.39 7.37
CA VAL A 347 -11.96 10.68 6.14
C VAL A 347 -13.11 11.42 5.47
N GLU A 348 -12.96 11.77 4.19
CA GLU A 348 -14.07 12.35 3.44
C GLU A 348 -15.16 11.30 3.15
N LYS A 349 -16.42 11.79 3.12
CA LYS A 349 -17.61 10.96 2.86
C LYS A 349 -18.14 11.20 1.46
#